data_5e4e401b3b4487ab23420d319c3cd7f8
#
_entry.id   5e4e401b3b4487ab23420d319c3cd7f8
#
_cell.length_a   1.000
_cell.length_b   1.000
_cell.length_c   1.000
_cell.angle_alpha   90.00
_cell.angle_beta   90.00
_cell.angle_gamma   90.00
#
_symmetry.space_group_name_H-M   'P 1'
#
loop_
_entity.id
_entity.type
_entity.pdbx_description
1 polymer ?
#
loop_
_entity_poly.entity_id
_entity_poly.type
_entity_poly.pdbx_seq_one_letter_code
_entity_poly.pdbx_strand_id
1 'polypeptide(L)'
;MNLDQVNQGKNVFIAPSSTVIGNVKLNDNVSVWFGAVIRGDSDRITIDSQTNIQDNAVIHCDPGKPAIIGKSCIIGHGAIVHGAQLSDHVLIGMNATILNDAKIGAFSIIGANSLVTSGMEIPPKSLVLGSPA
;
A
#
# COMPACT_ATOMS: atom_id res chain seq x y z
N MET A 1 -0.05 -22.81 -0.16
CA MET A 1 0.36 -21.38 -0.20
C MET A 1 1.88 -21.32 -0.05
N ASN A 2 2.57 -20.71 -1.00
CA ASN A 2 4.03 -20.50 -0.90
C ASN A 2 4.27 -19.11 -0.30
N LEU A 3 4.73 -19.07 0.93
CA LEU A 3 5.00 -17.82 1.64
C LEU A 3 6.36 -17.20 1.31
N ASP A 4 7.22 -17.92 0.56
CA ASP A 4 8.61 -17.55 0.27
C ASP A 4 8.78 -16.88 -1.11
N GLN A 5 7.73 -16.30 -1.67
CA GLN A 5 7.77 -15.65 -2.99
C GLN A 5 8.10 -14.15 -2.95
N VAL A 6 8.71 -13.70 -1.86
CA VAL A 6 9.08 -12.28 -1.73
C VAL A 6 10.28 -11.98 -2.62
N ASN A 7 10.14 -10.96 -3.46
CA ASN A 7 11.16 -10.49 -4.38
C ASN A 7 11.58 -9.07 -4.02
N GLN A 8 12.87 -8.83 -3.83
CA GLN A 8 13.41 -7.54 -3.39
C GLN A 8 14.38 -6.97 -4.41
N GLY A 9 14.24 -5.67 -4.66
CA GLY A 9 15.23 -4.88 -5.38
C GLY A 9 16.42 -4.51 -4.49
N LYS A 10 17.12 -3.44 -4.87
CA LYS A 10 18.30 -2.94 -4.16
C LYS A 10 17.90 -2.01 -3.01
N ASN A 11 18.69 -2.03 -1.92
CA ASN A 11 18.54 -1.12 -0.79
C ASN A 11 17.13 -1.14 -0.17
N VAL A 12 16.50 -2.29 -0.12
CA VAL A 12 15.20 -2.47 0.55
C VAL A 12 15.44 -2.63 2.04
N PHE A 13 14.71 -1.86 2.83
CA PHE A 13 14.70 -1.99 4.29
C PHE A 13 13.43 -2.70 4.74
N ILE A 14 13.57 -3.77 5.49
CA ILE A 14 12.45 -4.49 6.12
C ILE A 14 12.75 -4.59 7.61
N ALA A 15 11.97 -3.89 8.42
CA ALA A 15 12.15 -3.92 9.87
C ALA A 15 11.98 -5.35 10.43
N PRO A 16 12.78 -5.76 11.43
CA PRO A 16 12.71 -7.12 11.95
C PRO A 16 11.33 -7.52 12.50
N SER A 17 10.56 -6.56 13.00
CA SER A 17 9.20 -6.80 13.53
C SER A 17 8.11 -6.74 12.47
N SER A 18 8.44 -6.42 11.22
CA SER A 18 7.47 -6.45 10.13
C SER A 18 7.30 -7.86 9.58
N THR A 19 6.19 -8.08 8.85
CA THR A 19 5.90 -9.36 8.21
C THR A 19 5.67 -9.13 6.72
N VAL A 20 6.52 -9.69 5.89
CA VAL A 20 6.40 -9.62 4.43
C VAL A 20 6.41 -11.05 3.90
N ILE A 21 5.28 -11.51 3.37
CA ILE A 21 5.11 -12.91 2.95
C ILE A 21 4.28 -13.04 1.68
N GLY A 22 4.49 -14.13 0.95
CA GLY A 22 3.73 -14.49 -0.24
C GLY A 22 4.24 -13.81 -1.51
N ASN A 23 3.36 -13.66 -2.48
CA ASN A 23 3.67 -13.07 -3.79
C ASN A 23 3.80 -11.54 -3.68
N VAL A 24 4.92 -11.09 -3.16
CA VAL A 24 5.22 -9.68 -2.92
C VAL A 24 6.48 -9.27 -3.69
N LYS A 25 6.40 -8.17 -4.42
CA LYS A 25 7.54 -7.54 -5.07
C LYS A 25 7.77 -6.15 -4.47
N LEU A 26 8.95 -5.96 -3.90
CA LEU A 26 9.43 -4.68 -3.38
C LEU A 26 10.53 -4.17 -4.31
N ASN A 27 10.33 -3.05 -4.99
CA ASN A 27 11.35 -2.48 -5.87
C ASN A 27 12.41 -1.70 -5.07
N ASP A 28 13.34 -1.05 -5.77
CA ASP A 28 14.51 -0.43 -5.17
C ASP A 28 14.14 0.65 -4.14
N ASN A 29 14.86 0.71 -3.05
CA ASN A 29 14.72 1.73 -2.01
C ASN A 29 13.34 1.77 -1.33
N VAL A 30 12.58 0.69 -1.39
CA VAL A 30 11.37 0.54 -0.58
C VAL A 30 11.75 0.33 0.87
N SER A 31 11.01 0.95 1.79
CA SER A 31 11.19 0.75 3.23
C SER A 31 9.89 0.29 3.88
N VAL A 32 10.01 -0.76 4.68
CA VAL A 32 8.90 -1.37 5.43
C VAL A 32 9.23 -1.29 6.92
N TRP A 33 8.41 -0.58 7.67
CA TRP A 33 8.72 -0.21 9.04
C TRP A 33 8.09 -1.14 10.07
N PHE A 34 8.29 -0.83 11.36
CA PHE A 34 8.00 -1.73 12.47
C PHE A 34 6.54 -2.14 12.54
N GLY A 35 6.29 -3.43 12.67
CA GLY A 35 4.94 -4.00 12.78
C GLY A 35 4.09 -3.95 11.51
N ALA A 36 4.61 -3.43 10.40
CA ALA A 36 3.86 -3.44 9.14
C ALA A 36 3.68 -4.89 8.63
N VAL A 37 2.55 -5.15 7.97
CA VAL A 37 2.24 -6.46 7.39
C VAL A 37 1.95 -6.31 5.91
N ILE A 38 2.70 -7.02 5.08
CA ILE A 38 2.48 -7.11 3.64
C ILE A 38 2.28 -8.58 3.32
N ARG A 39 1.05 -8.97 3.02
CA ARG A 39 0.69 -10.37 2.86
C ARG A 39 0.07 -10.65 1.49
N GLY A 40 0.88 -11.20 0.59
CA GLY A 40 0.48 -11.57 -0.78
C GLY A 40 0.10 -13.05 -0.89
N ASP A 41 -0.79 -13.51 -0.04
CA ASP A 41 -1.24 -14.91 0.00
C ASP A 41 -2.48 -15.18 -0.86
N SER A 42 -3.23 -14.15 -1.22
CA SER A 42 -4.44 -14.26 -2.05
C SER A 42 -4.21 -13.82 -3.50
N ASP A 43 -3.38 -12.80 -3.70
CA ASP A 43 -2.97 -12.30 -5.01
C ASP A 43 -1.63 -11.55 -4.86
N ARG A 44 -1.13 -11.01 -5.97
CA ARG A 44 0.15 -10.30 -5.96
C ARG A 44 0.05 -8.92 -5.32
N ILE A 45 1.12 -8.54 -4.66
CA ILE A 45 1.35 -7.18 -4.17
C ILE A 45 2.61 -6.64 -4.82
N THR A 46 2.54 -5.47 -5.43
CA THR A 46 3.70 -4.80 -6.00
C THR A 46 3.84 -3.42 -5.37
N ILE A 47 5.02 -3.13 -4.84
CA ILE A 47 5.36 -1.84 -4.25
C ILE A 47 6.56 -1.28 -4.99
N ASP A 48 6.36 -0.17 -5.68
CA ASP A 48 7.38 0.40 -6.55
C ASP A 48 8.38 1.26 -5.77
N SER A 49 9.42 1.68 -6.47
CA SER A 49 10.65 2.26 -5.90
C SER A 49 10.38 3.46 -4.99
N GLN A 50 11.20 3.59 -3.94
CA GLN A 50 11.18 4.73 -2.99
C GLN A 50 9.89 4.88 -2.20
N THR A 51 9.03 3.89 -2.18
CA THR A 51 7.80 3.89 -1.40
C THR A 51 8.09 3.48 0.04
N ASN A 52 7.42 4.17 0.97
CA ASN A 52 7.58 3.99 2.40
C ASN A 52 6.29 3.42 3.01
N ILE A 53 6.39 2.23 3.60
CA ILE A 53 5.30 1.57 4.31
C ILE A 53 5.56 1.72 5.79
N GLN A 54 4.80 2.58 6.45
CA GLN A 54 5.08 2.98 7.82
C GLN A 54 4.55 1.98 8.86
N ASP A 55 4.88 2.25 10.11
CA ASP A 55 4.62 1.37 11.24
C ASP A 55 3.17 0.93 11.33
N ASN A 56 2.96 -0.37 11.52
CA ASN A 56 1.65 -1.01 11.65
C ASN A 56 0.71 -0.87 10.44
N ALA A 57 1.19 -0.41 9.30
CA ALA A 57 0.40 -0.41 8.07
C ALA A 57 0.17 -1.84 7.58
N VAL A 58 -0.96 -2.07 6.91
CA VAL A 58 -1.31 -3.38 6.36
C VAL A 58 -1.59 -3.28 4.87
N ILE A 59 -0.88 -4.08 4.08
CA ILE A 59 -1.12 -4.24 2.65
C ILE A 59 -1.57 -5.68 2.42
N HIS A 60 -2.76 -5.83 1.89
CA HIS A 60 -3.35 -7.13 1.57
C HIS A 60 -4.20 -7.03 0.31
N CYS A 61 -4.75 -8.13 -0.16
CA CYS A 61 -5.59 -8.17 -1.34
C CYS A 61 -6.46 -9.44 -1.35
N ASP A 62 -7.52 -9.41 -2.13
CA ASP A 62 -8.35 -10.57 -2.41
C ASP A 62 -7.97 -11.20 -3.75
N PRO A 63 -8.35 -12.46 -4.04
CA PRO A 63 -8.14 -13.05 -5.34
C PRO A 63 -8.71 -12.21 -6.49
N GLY A 64 -7.92 -11.94 -7.51
CA GLY A 64 -8.28 -11.08 -8.64
C GLY A 64 -8.28 -9.58 -8.33
N LYS A 65 -7.84 -9.18 -7.14
CA LYS A 65 -7.80 -7.80 -6.66
C LYS A 65 -6.39 -7.42 -6.17
N PRO A 66 -5.36 -7.41 -7.04
CA PRO A 66 -4.00 -7.15 -6.61
C PRO A 66 -3.84 -5.75 -6.00
N ALA A 67 -2.93 -5.62 -5.04
CA ALA A 67 -2.54 -4.32 -4.52
C ALA A 67 -1.31 -3.82 -5.29
N ILE A 68 -1.45 -2.70 -5.98
CA ILE A 68 -0.40 -2.11 -6.81
C ILE A 68 -0.12 -0.70 -6.29
N ILE A 69 1.06 -0.49 -5.74
CA ILE A 69 1.47 0.80 -5.16
C ILE A 69 2.62 1.36 -6.00
N GLY A 70 2.44 2.57 -6.48
CA GLY A 70 3.38 3.27 -7.33
C GLY A 70 4.64 3.75 -6.62
N LYS A 71 5.44 4.54 -7.33
CA LYS A 71 6.72 5.08 -6.84
C LYS A 71 6.51 6.21 -5.86
N SER A 72 7.44 6.34 -4.92
CA SER A 72 7.51 7.49 -4.00
C SER A 72 6.19 7.74 -3.26
N CYS A 73 5.47 6.68 -2.94
CA CYS A 73 4.27 6.75 -2.13
C CYS A 73 4.63 6.71 -0.64
N ILE A 74 3.76 7.26 0.18
CA ILE A 74 3.84 7.16 1.64
C ILE A 74 2.55 6.50 2.12
N ILE A 75 2.68 5.33 2.74
CA ILE A 75 1.56 4.65 3.40
C ILE A 75 1.73 4.91 4.90
N GLY A 76 0.89 5.78 5.43
CA GLY A 76 1.00 6.27 6.81
C GLY A 76 0.82 5.19 7.86
N HIS A 77 1.22 5.51 9.10
CA HIS A 77 1.13 4.61 10.24
C HIS A 77 -0.29 4.06 10.40
N GLY A 78 -0.43 2.75 10.54
CA GLY A 78 -1.71 2.09 10.73
C GLY A 78 -2.67 2.12 9.53
N ALA A 79 -2.28 2.67 8.40
CA ALA A 79 -3.14 2.68 7.21
C ALA A 79 -3.30 1.29 6.63
N ILE A 80 -4.45 1.07 5.97
CA ILE A 80 -4.76 -0.19 5.30
C ILE A 80 -4.96 0.08 3.80
N VAL A 81 -4.19 -0.61 2.97
CA VAL A 81 -4.39 -0.62 1.52
C VAL A 81 -4.75 -2.05 1.12
N HIS A 82 -5.99 -2.25 0.70
CA HIS A 82 -6.52 -3.57 0.43
C HIS A 82 -7.02 -3.66 -1.01
N GLY A 83 -6.30 -4.40 -1.86
CA GLY A 83 -6.70 -4.66 -3.24
C GLY A 83 -6.90 -3.40 -4.10
N ALA A 84 -6.14 -2.36 -3.83
CA ALA A 84 -6.28 -1.06 -4.48
C ALA A 84 -5.05 -0.72 -5.34
N GLN A 85 -5.20 0.26 -6.22
CA GLN A 85 -4.15 0.76 -7.09
C GLN A 85 -3.83 2.22 -6.77
N LEU A 86 -2.60 2.47 -6.36
CA LEU A 86 -2.07 3.81 -6.11
C LEU A 86 -1.08 4.18 -7.22
N SER A 87 -1.31 5.31 -7.86
CA SER A 87 -0.34 5.89 -8.78
C SER A 87 0.85 6.47 -8.03
N ASP A 88 1.80 7.08 -8.74
CA ASP A 88 3.03 7.61 -8.12
C ASP A 88 2.75 8.82 -7.22
N HIS A 89 3.59 9.03 -6.21
CA HIS A 89 3.56 10.20 -5.33
C HIS A 89 2.23 10.37 -4.58
N VAL A 90 1.62 9.28 -4.15
CA VAL A 90 0.40 9.29 -3.34
C VAL A 90 0.77 9.20 -1.86
N LEU A 91 0.12 10.02 -1.04
CA LEU A 91 0.20 9.93 0.42
C LEU A 91 -1.11 9.39 0.98
N ILE A 92 -1.04 8.27 1.68
CA ILE A 92 -2.15 7.72 2.46
C ILE A 92 -1.92 8.10 3.91
N GLY A 93 -2.83 8.88 4.46
CA GLY A 93 -2.74 9.37 5.83
C GLY A 93 -2.87 8.28 6.88
N MET A 94 -2.45 8.58 8.10
CA MET A 94 -2.48 7.64 9.23
C MET A 94 -3.89 7.08 9.45
N ASN A 95 -3.98 5.77 9.64
CA ASN A 95 -5.22 5.02 9.88
C ASN A 95 -6.28 5.16 8.77
N ALA A 96 -5.93 5.65 7.60
CA ALA A 96 -6.85 5.64 6.45
C ALA A 96 -7.02 4.21 5.93
N THR A 97 -8.17 3.93 5.33
CA THR A 97 -8.50 2.63 4.76
C THR A 97 -8.90 2.79 3.29
N ILE A 98 -8.20 2.05 2.42
CA ILE A 98 -8.44 2.04 0.97
C ILE A 98 -8.89 0.64 0.59
N LEU A 99 -10.09 0.52 0.04
CA LEU A 99 -10.70 -0.79 -0.24
C LEU A 99 -10.50 -1.26 -1.69
N ASN A 100 -10.91 -2.50 -1.95
CA ASN A 100 -10.72 -3.19 -3.23
C ASN A 100 -11.15 -2.35 -4.43
N ASP A 101 -10.39 -2.43 -5.50
CA ASP A 101 -10.65 -1.78 -6.79
C ASP A 101 -10.63 -0.24 -6.75
N ALA A 102 -10.34 0.37 -5.60
CA ALA A 102 -10.12 1.80 -5.57
C ALA A 102 -8.86 2.17 -6.36
N LYS A 103 -8.91 3.30 -7.06
CA LYS A 103 -7.81 3.83 -7.86
C LYS A 103 -7.50 5.25 -7.43
N ILE A 104 -6.29 5.47 -6.94
CA ILE A 104 -5.86 6.79 -6.46
C ILE A 104 -4.90 7.40 -7.48
N GLY A 105 -5.28 8.53 -8.06
CA GLY A 105 -4.47 9.25 -9.03
C GLY A 105 -3.21 9.87 -8.42
N ALA A 106 -2.19 10.09 -9.26
CA ALA A 106 -0.89 10.58 -8.83
C ALA A 106 -0.98 11.94 -8.11
N PHE A 107 -0.04 12.18 -7.19
CA PHE A 107 0.06 13.43 -6.41
C PHE A 107 -1.19 13.72 -5.56
N SER A 108 -1.93 12.69 -5.17
CA SER A 108 -3.09 12.83 -4.29
C SER A 108 -2.72 12.56 -2.83
N ILE A 109 -3.48 13.15 -1.95
CA ILE A 109 -3.40 12.95 -0.50
C ILE A 109 -4.74 12.43 -0.01
N ILE A 110 -4.71 11.27 0.66
CA ILE A 110 -5.85 10.74 1.41
C ILE A 110 -5.61 11.10 2.87
N GLY A 111 -6.50 11.87 3.45
CA GLY A 111 -6.33 12.35 4.84
C GLY A 111 -6.40 11.22 5.86
N ALA A 112 -5.88 11.50 7.06
CA ALA A 112 -5.91 10.55 8.17
C ALA A 112 -7.35 10.13 8.50
N ASN A 113 -7.54 8.86 8.87
CA ASN A 113 -8.83 8.26 9.21
C ASN A 113 -9.89 8.31 8.10
N SER A 114 -9.51 8.60 6.86
CA SER A 114 -10.44 8.59 5.73
C SER A 114 -10.74 7.16 5.27
N LEU A 115 -11.93 6.95 4.75
CA LEU A 115 -12.36 5.70 4.15
C LEU A 115 -12.63 5.89 2.66
N VAL A 116 -11.76 5.35 1.81
CA VAL A 116 -11.97 5.27 0.37
C VAL A 116 -12.65 3.93 0.08
N THR A 117 -13.90 3.99 -0.35
CA THR A 117 -14.72 2.80 -0.56
C THR A 117 -14.34 2.06 -1.84
N SER A 118 -14.79 0.81 -1.94
CA SER A 118 -14.46 -0.06 -3.07
C SER A 118 -14.86 0.55 -4.41
N GLY A 119 -13.96 0.46 -5.38
CA GLY A 119 -14.20 0.94 -6.74
C GLY A 119 -14.15 2.45 -6.92
N MET A 120 -13.89 3.23 -5.87
CA MET A 120 -13.79 4.68 -5.99
C MET A 120 -12.59 5.09 -6.83
N GLU A 121 -12.78 6.00 -7.77
CA GLU A 121 -11.72 6.57 -8.59
C GLU A 121 -11.42 8.00 -8.14
N ILE A 122 -10.22 8.23 -7.64
CA ILE A 122 -9.74 9.53 -7.19
C ILE A 122 -8.86 10.12 -8.30
N PRO A 123 -9.24 11.27 -8.88
CA PRO A 123 -8.42 11.91 -9.90
C PRO A 123 -7.07 12.39 -9.34
N PRO A 124 -6.05 12.57 -10.21
CA PRO A 124 -4.75 13.09 -9.78
C PRO A 124 -4.87 14.44 -9.06
N LYS A 125 -3.91 14.71 -8.17
CA LYS A 125 -3.79 15.99 -7.44
C LYS A 125 -5.02 16.31 -6.58
N SER A 126 -5.62 15.28 -6.00
CA SER A 126 -6.78 15.42 -5.11
C SER A 126 -6.38 15.44 -3.64
N LEU A 127 -7.11 16.18 -2.85
CA LEU A 127 -7.14 16.06 -1.39
C LEU A 127 -8.48 15.43 -1.01
N VAL A 128 -8.43 14.26 -0.38
CA VAL A 128 -9.60 13.45 -0.06
C VAL A 128 -9.70 13.30 1.45
N LEU A 129 -10.85 13.67 2.01
CA LEU A 129 -11.11 13.62 3.44
C LEU A 129 -12.48 12.97 3.69
N GLY A 130 -12.60 12.28 4.80
CA GLY A 130 -13.88 11.82 5.31
C GLY A 130 -14.04 10.30 5.39
N SER A 131 -15.10 9.89 6.06
CA SER A 131 -15.47 8.49 6.23
C SER A 131 -17.01 8.37 6.10
N PRO A 132 -17.50 8.06 4.88
CA PRO A 132 -16.75 7.84 3.62
C PRO A 132 -16.17 9.16 3.02
N ALA A 133 -15.12 8.98 2.25
CA ALA A 133 -14.44 10.08 1.58
C ALA A 133 -15.17 10.50 0.30
#